data_a603cfb16e8bb86158544c98dc17c9ba
#
_entry.id   a603cfb16e8bb86158544c98dc17c9ba
#
_cell.length_a   1.000
_cell.length_b   1.000
_cell.length_c   1.000
_cell.angle_alpha   90.00
_cell.angle_beta   90.00
_cell.angle_gamma   90.00
#
_symmetry.space_group_name_H-M   'P 1'
#
loop_
_entity.id
_entity.type
_entity.pdbx_description
1 polymer ?
#
loop_
_entity_poly.entity_id
_entity_poly.type
_entity_poly.pdbx_seq_one_letter_code
_entity_poly.pdbx_strand_id
1 'polypeptide(L)'
;MYSFQFLSRAGPATLLLVLCLQLGTSKAQEDNRKVMIMDLQVQKTAKANEEFPVTLKIQTQLRECMVIKTYLLSNTTLSGPSTFQQTLCLCDDNPRTIFWDFQSNYTTKIVAVADVVRESGICPNDKAVIPIQANRFYTIRTVTIVP
;
A
#
# COMPACT_ATOMS: atom_id res chain seq x y z
N MET A 1 56.31 -9.31 17.44
CA MET A 1 56.05 -7.90 17.36
C MET A 1 55.78 -7.40 15.96
N TYR A 2 56.54 -7.79 15.04
CA TYR A 2 56.29 -7.37 13.66
C TYR A 2 55.04 -7.95 13.05
N SER A 3 54.73 -9.17 13.38
CA SER A 3 53.47 -9.75 12.90
C SER A 3 52.28 -9.00 13.45
N PHE A 4 52.39 -8.44 14.61
CA PHE A 4 51.35 -7.63 15.19
C PHE A 4 51.14 -6.36 14.40
N GLN A 5 52.19 -5.68 14.01
CA GLN A 5 52.07 -4.51 13.18
C GLN A 5 51.46 -4.83 11.80
N PHE A 6 51.82 -5.98 11.31
CA PHE A 6 51.29 -6.44 10.06
C PHE A 6 49.77 -6.63 10.10
N LEU A 7 49.28 -7.23 11.17
CA LEU A 7 47.87 -7.43 11.37
C LEU A 7 47.12 -6.12 11.47
N SER A 8 47.67 -5.12 12.13
CA SER A 8 47.00 -3.83 12.23
C SER A 8 46.95 -3.10 10.91
N ARG A 9 47.86 -3.35 9.99
CA ARG A 9 47.79 -2.78 8.65
C ARG A 9 46.71 -3.44 7.80
N ALA A 10 46.53 -4.72 7.94
CA ALA A 10 45.51 -5.43 7.20
C ALA A 10 44.11 -5.03 7.64
N GLY A 11 43.89 -4.79 8.93
CA GLY A 11 42.61 -4.43 9.49
C GLY A 11 41.99 -3.18 8.90
N PRO A 12 42.71 -2.05 8.82
CA PRO A 12 42.10 -0.83 8.24
C PRO A 12 41.68 -0.98 6.79
N ALA A 13 42.46 -1.69 5.99
CA ALA A 13 42.12 -1.90 4.59
C ALA A 13 40.84 -2.73 4.45
N THR A 14 40.69 -3.76 5.27
CA THR A 14 39.50 -4.58 5.27
C THR A 14 38.27 -3.77 5.66
N LEU A 15 38.38 -2.92 6.65
CA LEU A 15 37.28 -2.06 7.07
C LEU A 15 36.82 -1.11 5.97
N LEU A 16 37.74 -0.55 5.22
CA LEU A 16 37.39 0.34 4.12
C LEU A 16 36.61 -0.37 3.03
N LEU A 17 36.97 -1.60 2.72
CA LEU A 17 36.25 -2.40 1.74
C LEU A 17 34.82 -2.69 2.19
N VAL A 18 34.65 -3.03 3.44
CA VAL A 18 33.30 -3.29 4.00
C VAL A 18 32.45 -2.04 3.93
N LEU A 19 32.98 -0.88 4.24
CA LEU A 19 32.25 0.38 4.17
C LEU A 19 31.81 0.69 2.75
N CYS A 20 32.64 0.45 1.76
CA CYS A 20 32.27 0.68 0.37
C CYS A 20 31.11 -0.22 -0.06
N LEU A 21 31.10 -1.47 0.36
CA LEU A 21 30.01 -2.39 0.07
C LEU A 21 28.70 -1.95 0.72
N GLN A 22 28.77 -1.49 1.95
CA GLN A 22 27.58 -0.99 2.65
C GLN A 22 26.98 0.23 1.98
N LEU A 23 27.80 1.15 1.49
CA LEU A 23 27.32 2.32 0.78
C LEU A 23 26.62 1.92 -0.51
N GLY A 24 27.17 0.97 -1.25
CA GLY A 24 26.52 0.45 -2.44
C GLY A 24 25.16 -0.16 -2.17
N THR A 25 25.05 -0.92 -1.10
CA THR A 25 23.80 -1.53 -0.68
C THR A 25 22.78 -0.46 -0.29
N SER A 26 23.19 0.58 0.39
CA SER A 26 22.30 1.67 0.79
C SER A 26 21.68 2.37 -0.41
N LYS A 27 22.46 2.61 -1.46
CA LYS A 27 21.92 3.22 -2.67
C LYS A 27 20.88 2.35 -3.34
N ALA A 28 21.08 1.05 -3.36
CA ALA A 28 20.11 0.13 -3.94
C ALA A 28 18.80 0.12 -3.16
N GLN A 29 18.85 0.35 -1.85
CA GLN A 29 17.66 0.37 -1.00
C GLN A 29 16.83 1.64 -1.15
N GLU A 30 17.42 2.74 -1.60
CA GLU A 30 16.69 4.00 -1.76
C GLU A 30 15.59 3.91 -2.80
N ASP A 31 15.73 3.04 -3.79
CA ASP A 31 14.75 2.89 -4.86
C ASP A 31 13.60 1.94 -4.51
N ASN A 32 13.55 1.42 -3.29
CA ASN A 32 12.58 0.42 -2.88
C ASN A 32 11.35 0.98 -2.15
N ARG A 33 11.11 2.29 -2.25
CA ARG A 33 9.91 2.89 -1.65
C ARG A 33 8.68 2.46 -2.42
N LYS A 34 7.71 1.94 -1.67
CA LYS A 34 6.44 1.53 -2.27
C LYS A 34 5.54 2.73 -2.45
N VAL A 35 4.98 2.85 -3.64
CA VAL A 35 4.03 3.91 -3.97
C VAL A 35 2.75 3.73 -3.17
N MET A 36 2.29 2.49 -3.04
CA MET A 36 1.04 2.17 -2.36
C MET A 36 1.16 0.85 -1.62
N ILE A 37 0.78 0.86 -0.36
CA ILE A 37 0.63 -0.35 0.44
C ILE A 37 -0.83 -0.44 0.81
N MET A 38 -1.47 -1.56 0.43
CA MET A 38 -2.88 -1.81 0.67
C MET A 38 -3.05 -3.01 1.57
N ASP A 39 -3.90 -2.87 2.59
CA ASP A 39 -4.28 -3.97 3.46
C ASP A 39 -5.80 -4.04 3.47
N LEU A 40 -6.34 -5.03 2.78
CA LEU A 40 -7.79 -5.25 2.71
C LEU A 40 -8.17 -6.30 3.73
N GLN A 41 -8.97 -5.90 4.70
CA GLN A 41 -9.44 -6.76 5.78
C GLN A 41 -10.92 -7.04 5.60
N VAL A 42 -11.26 -8.30 5.44
CA VAL A 42 -12.64 -8.77 5.33
C VAL A 42 -12.68 -10.18 5.91
N GLN A 43 -13.81 -10.53 6.51
CA GLN A 43 -13.97 -11.89 7.05
C GLN A 43 -13.99 -12.92 5.92
N LYS A 44 -13.46 -14.11 6.20
CA LYS A 44 -13.35 -15.17 5.19
C LYS A 44 -14.71 -15.77 4.85
N THR A 45 -15.62 -15.77 5.80
CA THR A 45 -16.97 -16.32 5.63
C THR A 45 -17.99 -15.33 6.16
N ALA A 46 -19.14 -15.28 5.50
CA ALA A 46 -20.28 -14.48 5.93
C ALA A 46 -21.56 -15.26 5.61
N LYS A 47 -22.64 -14.91 6.30
CA LYS A 47 -23.95 -15.52 6.03
C LYS A 47 -24.66 -14.76 4.91
N ALA A 48 -25.42 -15.51 4.12
CA ALA A 48 -26.24 -14.91 3.07
C ALA A 48 -27.22 -13.92 3.70
N ASN A 49 -27.43 -12.78 3.04
CA ASN A 49 -28.33 -11.72 3.47
C ASN A 49 -27.92 -10.99 4.75
N GLU A 50 -26.72 -11.23 5.26
CA GLU A 50 -26.18 -10.48 6.39
C GLU A 50 -25.10 -9.53 5.93
N GLU A 51 -25.09 -8.32 6.49
CA GLU A 51 -24.05 -7.36 6.20
C GLU A 51 -22.72 -7.78 6.82
N PHE A 52 -21.63 -7.52 6.13
CA PHE A 52 -20.29 -7.75 6.64
C PHE A 52 -19.42 -6.54 6.37
N PRO A 53 -18.50 -6.20 7.28
CA PRO A 53 -17.65 -5.04 7.10
C PRO A 53 -16.46 -5.36 6.22
N VAL A 54 -16.05 -4.38 5.40
CA VAL A 54 -14.83 -4.41 4.62
C VAL A 54 -14.01 -3.20 4.99
N THR A 55 -12.77 -3.41 5.37
CA THR A 55 -11.86 -2.35 5.79
C THR A 55 -10.64 -2.33 4.89
N LEU A 56 -10.34 -1.18 4.32
CA LEU A 56 -9.15 -0.99 3.51
C LEU A 56 -8.25 0.03 4.19
N LYS A 57 -7.02 -0.40 4.49
CA LYS A 57 -5.98 0.50 4.96
C LYS A 57 -5.02 0.77 3.82
N ILE A 58 -4.75 2.04 3.55
CA ILE A 58 -3.82 2.44 2.51
C ILE A 58 -2.76 3.37 3.09
N GLN A 59 -1.55 3.23 2.59
CA GLN A 59 -0.43 4.08 2.98
C GLN A 59 0.57 4.16 1.84
N THR A 60 1.39 5.18 1.85
CA THR A 60 2.45 5.36 0.87
C THR A 60 3.78 5.56 1.58
N GLN A 61 4.86 5.09 0.96
CA GLN A 61 6.22 5.33 1.41
C GLN A 61 6.88 6.49 0.67
N LEU A 62 6.19 7.06 -0.32
CA LEU A 62 6.68 8.26 -1.00
C LEU A 62 6.55 9.45 -0.07
N ARG A 63 7.51 10.35 -0.12
CA ARG A 63 7.51 11.56 0.70
C ARG A 63 6.67 12.68 0.09
N GLU A 64 5.61 12.30 -0.57
CA GLU A 64 4.73 13.21 -1.28
C GLU A 64 3.30 12.77 -1.09
N CYS A 65 2.37 13.67 -1.36
CA CYS A 65 0.96 13.35 -1.28
C CYS A 65 0.41 12.97 -2.65
N MET A 66 -0.66 12.20 -2.65
CA MET A 66 -1.38 11.79 -3.85
C MET A 66 -2.87 11.93 -3.62
N VAL A 67 -3.61 12.30 -4.65
CA VAL A 67 -5.06 12.24 -4.63
C VAL A 67 -5.47 10.84 -5.06
N ILE A 68 -6.16 10.13 -4.17
CA ILE A 68 -6.54 8.73 -4.37
C ILE A 68 -8.05 8.63 -4.43
N LYS A 69 -8.54 7.93 -5.45
CA LYS A 69 -9.94 7.56 -5.57
C LYS A 69 -10.06 6.06 -5.29
N THR A 70 -10.83 5.71 -4.26
CA THR A 70 -11.00 4.31 -3.83
C THR A 70 -12.41 3.86 -4.10
N TYR A 71 -12.54 2.60 -4.52
CA TYR A 71 -13.84 1.97 -4.74
C TYR A 71 -13.68 0.45 -4.71
N LEU A 72 -14.80 -0.25 -4.65
CA LEU A 72 -14.81 -1.72 -4.67
C LEU A 72 -15.47 -2.22 -5.95
N LEU A 73 -14.92 -3.32 -6.45
CA LEU A 73 -15.49 -4.11 -7.53
C LEU A 73 -15.75 -5.52 -7.04
N SER A 74 -16.66 -6.21 -7.70
CA SER A 74 -17.05 -7.56 -7.34
C SER A 74 -17.44 -8.34 -8.59
N ASN A 75 -17.24 -9.66 -8.55
CA ASN A 75 -17.69 -10.54 -9.62
C ASN A 75 -19.17 -10.92 -9.49
N THR A 76 -19.84 -10.48 -8.42
CA THR A 76 -21.28 -10.65 -8.22
C THR A 76 -21.87 -9.32 -7.84
N THR A 77 -23.21 -9.21 -7.92
CA THR A 77 -23.89 -7.99 -7.50
C THR A 77 -23.85 -7.88 -5.98
N LEU A 78 -23.29 -6.78 -5.49
CA LEU A 78 -23.30 -6.45 -4.08
C LEU A 78 -24.40 -5.48 -3.77
N SER A 79 -25.07 -5.69 -2.64
CA SER A 79 -26.10 -4.78 -2.14
C SER A 79 -25.50 -3.80 -1.15
N GLY A 80 -26.05 -2.59 -1.10
CA GLY A 80 -25.62 -1.55 -0.17
C GLY A 80 -24.82 -0.45 -0.85
N PRO A 81 -24.17 0.42 -0.07
CA PRO A 81 -23.40 1.55 -0.61
C PRO A 81 -22.07 1.13 -1.24
N SER A 82 -22.01 -0.06 -1.79
CA SER A 82 -20.80 -0.68 -2.33
C SER A 82 -20.18 0.08 -3.50
N THR A 83 -20.97 0.88 -4.19
CA THR A 83 -20.51 1.65 -5.33
C THR A 83 -19.95 3.01 -4.94
N PHE A 84 -19.94 3.33 -3.66
CA PHE A 84 -19.49 4.64 -3.22
C PHE A 84 -17.97 4.75 -3.40
N GLN A 85 -17.61 5.67 -4.28
CA GLN A 85 -16.23 6.06 -4.44
C GLN A 85 -15.88 7.09 -3.39
N GLN A 86 -14.69 6.98 -2.85
CA GLN A 86 -14.17 7.98 -1.92
C GLN A 86 -12.90 8.57 -2.51
N THR A 87 -12.82 9.89 -2.50
CA THR A 87 -11.64 10.61 -2.93
C THR A 87 -10.97 11.23 -1.70
N LEU A 88 -9.68 11.00 -1.57
CA LEU A 88 -8.94 11.45 -0.39
C LEU A 88 -7.51 11.81 -0.75
N CYS A 89 -6.86 12.54 0.15
CA CYS A 89 -5.45 12.83 0.02
C CYS A 89 -4.65 11.84 0.85
N LEU A 90 -3.69 11.17 0.23
CA LEU A 90 -2.81 10.20 0.89
C LEU A 90 -1.39 10.75 0.92
N CYS A 91 -0.86 10.93 2.13
CA CYS A 91 0.50 11.38 2.38
C CYS A 91 1.25 10.34 3.20
N ASP A 92 2.58 10.39 3.19
CA ASP A 92 3.42 9.41 3.88
C ASP A 92 3.22 9.41 5.40
N ASP A 93 2.85 10.54 5.96
CA ASP A 93 2.64 10.69 7.41
C ASP A 93 1.18 10.48 7.83
N ASN A 94 0.31 10.12 6.90
CA ASN A 94 -1.13 10.06 7.16
C ASN A 94 -1.78 8.85 6.49
N PRO A 95 -1.55 7.63 7.00
CA PRO A 95 -2.26 6.45 6.50
C PRO A 95 -3.77 6.63 6.63
N ARG A 96 -4.52 6.11 5.67
CA ARG A 96 -5.97 6.27 5.63
C ARG A 96 -6.65 4.91 5.73
N THR A 97 -7.80 4.91 6.38
CA THR A 97 -8.62 3.72 6.53
C THR A 97 -10.01 4.02 5.98
N ILE A 98 -10.51 3.14 5.13
CA ILE A 98 -11.81 3.27 4.48
C ILE A 98 -12.66 2.06 4.88
N PHE A 99 -13.93 2.31 5.19
CA PHE A 99 -14.87 1.30 5.66
C PHE A 99 -16.05 1.23 4.70
N TRP A 100 -16.47 -0.01 4.43
CA TRP A 100 -17.70 -0.30 3.68
C TRP A 100 -18.46 -1.42 4.38
N ASP A 101 -19.77 -1.42 4.24
CA ASP A 101 -20.63 -2.52 4.67
C ASP A 101 -21.30 -3.12 3.45
N PHE A 102 -21.20 -4.44 3.30
CA PHE A 102 -21.74 -5.15 2.16
C PHE A 102 -22.61 -6.31 2.56
N GLN A 103 -23.41 -6.73 1.60
CA GLN A 103 -24.28 -7.86 1.71
C GLN A 103 -24.24 -8.61 0.37
N SER A 104 -24.13 -9.94 0.44
CA SER A 104 -24.10 -10.77 -0.75
C SER A 104 -24.82 -12.08 -0.46
N ASN A 105 -25.45 -12.65 -1.48
CA ASN A 105 -26.10 -13.95 -1.39
C ASN A 105 -25.23 -15.08 -1.91
N TYR A 106 -24.11 -14.76 -2.52
CA TYR A 106 -23.23 -15.74 -3.14
C TYR A 106 -21.78 -15.45 -2.77
N THR A 107 -20.97 -16.52 -2.73
CA THR A 107 -19.53 -16.37 -2.58
C THR A 107 -19.01 -15.41 -3.65
N THR A 108 -18.25 -14.41 -3.21
CA THR A 108 -17.85 -13.30 -4.06
C THR A 108 -16.40 -12.96 -3.88
N LYS A 109 -15.77 -12.50 -4.97
CA LYS A 109 -14.45 -11.89 -4.93
C LYS A 109 -14.62 -10.39 -4.87
N ILE A 110 -13.96 -9.78 -3.91
CA ILE A 110 -13.99 -8.32 -3.72
C ILE A 110 -12.62 -7.78 -4.11
N VAL A 111 -12.63 -6.77 -4.97
CA VAL A 111 -11.42 -6.08 -5.41
C VAL A 111 -11.49 -4.66 -4.90
N ALA A 112 -10.55 -4.30 -4.03
CA ALA A 112 -10.40 -2.91 -3.60
C ALA A 112 -9.43 -2.22 -4.54
N VAL A 113 -9.84 -1.12 -5.13
CA VAL A 113 -9.05 -0.37 -6.10
C VAL A 113 -8.72 1.00 -5.52
N ALA A 114 -7.47 1.41 -5.72
CA ALA A 114 -7.01 2.76 -5.39
C ALA A 114 -6.35 3.35 -6.64
N ASP A 115 -6.99 4.35 -7.22
CA ASP A 115 -6.50 5.04 -8.40
C ASP A 115 -5.90 6.38 -8.01
N VAL A 116 -4.70 6.68 -8.50
CA VAL A 116 -4.10 8.01 -8.36
C VAL A 116 -4.67 8.88 -9.46
N VAL A 117 -5.33 9.96 -9.07
CA VAL A 117 -6.03 10.84 -10.01
C VAL A 117 -5.59 12.28 -9.83
N ARG A 118 -5.92 13.12 -10.80
CA ARG A 118 -5.73 14.57 -10.70
C ARG A 118 -7.06 15.22 -10.35
N GLU A 119 -7.14 15.79 -9.17
CA GLU A 119 -8.34 16.48 -8.71
C GLU A 119 -7.94 17.58 -7.77
N SER A 120 -8.40 18.78 -8.00
CA SER A 120 -8.10 19.92 -7.16
C SER A 120 -9.02 19.96 -5.94
N GLY A 121 -8.56 20.63 -4.88
CA GLY A 121 -9.34 20.78 -3.67
C GLY A 121 -9.31 19.58 -2.73
N ILE A 122 -8.48 18.58 -3.00
CA ILE A 122 -8.40 17.36 -2.19
C ILE A 122 -7.16 17.38 -1.29
N CYS A 123 -5.98 17.60 -1.87
CA CYS A 123 -4.76 17.70 -1.08
C CYS A 123 -4.49 19.14 -0.66
N PRO A 124 -3.84 19.38 0.49
CA PRO A 124 -3.50 20.73 0.93
C PRO A 124 -2.69 21.47 -0.12
N ASN A 125 -3.13 22.68 -0.46
CA ASN A 125 -2.50 23.53 -1.48
C ASN A 125 -2.40 22.87 -2.85
N ASP A 126 -3.23 21.88 -3.13
CA ASP A 126 -3.22 21.07 -4.34
C ASP A 126 -1.86 20.43 -4.63
N LYS A 127 -1.06 20.22 -3.61
CA LYS A 127 0.24 19.57 -3.75
C LYS A 127 0.05 18.05 -3.76
N ALA A 128 0.00 17.50 -4.96
CA ALA A 128 -0.13 16.07 -5.15
C ALA A 128 0.65 15.66 -6.40
N VAL A 129 1.19 14.44 -6.37
CA VAL A 129 1.97 13.90 -7.48
C VAL A 129 1.27 12.69 -8.06
N ILE A 130 1.59 12.37 -9.31
CA ILE A 130 1.19 11.13 -9.95
C ILE A 130 2.46 10.34 -10.22
N PRO A 131 2.65 9.20 -9.54
CA PRO A 131 3.85 8.39 -9.73
C PRO A 131 3.97 7.88 -11.15
N ILE A 132 5.20 7.85 -11.67
CA ILE A 132 5.46 7.33 -13.01
C ILE A 132 5.37 5.81 -13.07
N GLN A 133 5.62 5.15 -11.95
CA GLN A 133 5.68 3.68 -11.89
C GLN A 133 4.31 3.04 -12.13
N ALA A 134 3.28 3.57 -11.50
CA ALA A 134 1.92 3.07 -11.63
C ALA A 134 0.93 4.07 -11.04
N ASN A 135 -0.28 4.07 -11.56
CA ASN A 135 -1.36 4.93 -11.08
C ASN A 135 -2.61 4.17 -10.67
N ARG A 136 -2.59 2.84 -10.74
CA ARG A 136 -3.70 2.00 -10.29
C ARG A 136 -3.17 0.86 -9.45
N PHE A 137 -3.75 0.68 -8.28
CA PHE A 137 -3.39 -0.36 -7.33
C PHE A 137 -4.64 -1.09 -6.89
N TYR A 138 -4.53 -2.40 -6.70
CA TYR A 138 -5.69 -3.18 -6.26
C TYR A 138 -5.25 -4.36 -5.40
N THR A 139 -6.20 -4.86 -4.61
CA THR A 139 -6.02 -6.09 -3.83
C THR A 139 -7.33 -6.86 -3.85
N ILE A 140 -7.25 -8.18 -3.83
CA ILE A 140 -8.40 -9.07 -3.99
C ILE A 140 -8.54 -9.94 -2.76
N ARG A 141 -9.80 -10.11 -2.32
CA ARG A 141 -10.16 -11.06 -1.26
C ARG A 141 -11.42 -11.80 -1.66
N THR A 142 -11.51 -13.05 -1.24
CA THR A 142 -12.69 -13.88 -1.46
C THR A 142 -13.45 -14.02 -0.15
N VAL A 143 -14.76 -13.78 -0.19
CA VAL A 143 -15.66 -14.01 0.93
C VAL A 143 -16.57 -15.18 0.57
N THR A 144 -16.49 -16.24 1.36
CA THR A 144 -17.34 -17.42 1.19
C THR A 144 -18.67 -17.17 1.89
N ILE A 145 -19.75 -17.24 1.13
CA ILE A 145 -21.10 -17.03 1.68
C ILE A 145 -21.70 -18.38 2.00
N VAL A 146 -22.14 -18.52 3.24
CA VAL A 146 -22.82 -19.74 3.74
C VAL A 146 -24.30 -19.46 3.96
N PRO A 147 -25.15 -20.48 3.79
CA PRO A 147 -26.60 -20.31 3.96
C PRO A 147 -27.03 -20.04 5.39
#